data_9accc7c0e2f5fa731efa823c7e5d1cf9
#
_entry.id   9accc7c0e2f5fa731efa823c7e5d1cf9
#
_cell.length_a   1.000
_cell.length_b   1.000
_cell.length_c   1.000
_cell.angle_alpha   90.00
_cell.angle_beta   90.00
_cell.angle_gamma   90.00
#
_symmetry.space_group_name_H-M   'P 1'
#
loop_
_entity.id
_entity.type
_entity.pdbx_description
1 polymer ?
#
loop_
_entity_poly.entity_id
_entity_poly.type
_entity_poly.pdbx_seq_one_letter_code
_entity_poly.pdbx_strand_id
1 'polypeptide(L)'
;GYACVNCRKMEEHIWPLPNVDKLLRENFILISLYVDDKKELPAEEQLFVKRTSGKGLRKLQNYGHKWAHFQAQYFGVNSQPFYLIMDPNNYQTLNAPVGYLPDANEYISFLECGLLEFKSIKQK
;
A
#
# COMPACT_ATOMS: atom_id res chain seq x y z
N GLY A 1 7.49 -2.45 4.72
CA GLY A 1 8.03 -3.66 5.30
C GLY A 1 8.79 -3.41 6.60
N TYR A 2 9.07 -4.45 7.34
CA TYR A 2 9.79 -4.34 8.62
C TYR A 2 11.21 -3.79 8.43
N ALA A 3 11.90 -4.23 7.38
CA ALA A 3 13.28 -3.84 7.08
C ALA A 3 13.37 -2.63 6.13
N CYS A 4 12.28 -1.95 5.90
CA CYS A 4 12.22 -0.85 4.94
C CYS A 4 12.61 0.48 5.60
N VAL A 5 13.81 0.97 5.32
CA VAL A 5 14.34 2.23 5.87
C VAL A 5 13.46 3.42 5.47
N ASN A 6 13.08 3.51 4.20
CA ASN A 6 12.25 4.63 3.72
C ASN A 6 10.83 4.58 4.29
N CYS A 7 10.30 3.38 4.57
CA CYS A 7 9.03 3.25 5.27
C CYS A 7 9.10 3.86 6.67
N ARG A 8 10.19 3.58 7.41
CA ARG A 8 10.41 4.16 8.75
C ARG A 8 10.56 5.68 8.67
N LYS A 9 11.26 6.18 7.66
CA LYS A 9 11.41 7.63 7.47
C LYS A 9 10.07 8.33 7.27
N MET A 10 9.17 7.74 6.49
CA MET A 10 7.82 8.28 6.31
C MET A 10 7.04 8.28 7.63
N GLU A 11 7.09 7.17 8.37
CA GLU A 11 6.40 7.03 9.65
C GLU A 11 6.94 7.99 10.71
N GLU A 12 8.25 8.26 10.71
CA GLU A 12 8.90 9.08 11.72
C GLU A 12 8.88 10.57 11.39
N HIS A 13 8.94 10.95 10.12
CA HIS A 13 9.15 12.33 9.71
C HIS A 13 7.98 12.98 8.97
N ILE A 14 7.11 12.20 8.35
CA ILE A 14 6.00 12.74 7.56
C ILE A 14 4.66 12.53 8.27
N TRP A 15 4.35 11.29 8.66
CA TRP A 15 3.07 10.96 9.28
C TRP A 15 2.79 11.72 10.58
N PRO A 16 3.78 11.98 11.46
CA PRO A 16 3.53 12.71 12.72
C PRO A 16 3.32 14.21 12.55
N LEU A 17 3.60 14.76 11.37
CA LEU A 17 3.38 16.19 11.13
C LEU A 17 1.88 16.52 11.35
N PRO A 18 1.55 17.62 12.06
CA PRO A 18 0.17 17.87 12.48
C PRO A 18 -0.86 17.81 11.35
N ASN A 19 -0.55 18.40 10.19
CA ASN A 19 -1.46 18.41 9.05
C ASN A 19 -1.63 17.04 8.43
N VAL A 20 -0.58 16.23 8.38
CA VAL A 20 -0.62 14.86 7.84
C VAL A 20 -1.36 13.95 8.82
N ASP A 21 -1.01 13.99 10.09
CA ASP A 21 -1.63 13.18 11.13
C ASP A 21 -3.14 13.43 11.20
N LYS A 22 -3.56 14.68 11.20
CA LYS A 22 -4.97 15.06 11.22
C LYS A 22 -5.72 14.51 9.99
N LEU A 23 -5.13 14.67 8.80
CA LEU A 23 -5.72 14.21 7.55
C LEU A 23 -5.90 12.69 7.56
N LEU A 24 -4.88 11.96 8.00
CA LEU A 24 -4.93 10.50 8.08
C LEU A 24 -5.97 10.02 9.10
N ARG A 25 -5.97 10.58 10.31
CA ARG A 25 -6.88 10.13 11.39
C ARG A 25 -8.34 10.43 11.09
N GLU A 26 -8.63 11.59 10.50
CA GLU A 26 -10.02 12.03 10.30
C GLU A 26 -10.67 11.48 9.02
N ASN A 27 -9.87 11.08 8.03
CA ASN A 27 -10.40 10.79 6.70
C ASN A 27 -10.06 9.40 6.16
N PHE A 28 -9.15 8.65 6.77
CA PHE A 28 -8.65 7.38 6.22
C PHE A 28 -8.68 6.26 7.25
N ILE A 29 -8.83 5.05 6.74
CA ILE A 29 -8.52 3.81 7.47
C ILE A 29 -7.17 3.35 6.95
N LEU A 30 -6.14 3.37 7.80
CA LEU A 30 -4.79 3.01 7.42
C LEU A 30 -4.58 1.51 7.57
N ILE A 31 -4.20 0.87 6.47
CA ILE A 31 -3.88 -0.56 6.44
C ILE A 31 -2.45 -0.71 5.95
N SER A 32 -1.64 -1.45 6.68
CA SER A 32 -0.25 -1.73 6.31
C SER A 32 -0.09 -3.21 5.96
N LEU A 33 0.39 -3.47 4.76
CA LEU A 33 0.66 -4.83 4.26
C LEU A 33 2.16 -5.00 4.15
N TYR A 34 2.75 -5.82 5.03
CA TYR A 34 4.20 -6.00 5.08
C TYR A 34 4.64 -7.12 4.13
N VAL A 35 5.39 -6.75 3.09
CA VAL A 35 5.89 -7.68 2.06
C VAL A 35 7.02 -8.56 2.56
N ASP A 36 7.54 -8.32 3.75
CA ASP A 36 8.58 -9.11 4.42
C ASP A 36 8.08 -9.78 5.71
N ASP A 37 6.77 -9.92 5.89
CA ASP A 37 6.17 -10.62 7.01
C ASP A 37 6.44 -12.12 6.88
N LYS A 38 7.14 -12.69 7.85
CA LYS A 38 7.55 -14.11 7.84
C LYS A 38 6.51 -15.05 8.42
N LYS A 39 5.40 -14.54 8.94
CA LYS A 39 4.32 -15.36 9.48
C LYS A 39 3.76 -16.26 8.40
N GLU A 40 3.66 -17.57 8.69
CA GLU A 40 3.17 -18.54 7.72
C GLU A 40 1.69 -18.35 7.42
N LEU A 41 1.34 -18.51 6.14
CA LEU A 41 -0.04 -18.59 5.71
C LEU A 41 -0.66 -19.92 6.16
N PRO A 42 -1.99 -19.95 6.40
CA PRO A 42 -2.69 -21.22 6.51
C PRO A 42 -2.42 -22.11 5.29
N ALA A 43 -2.40 -23.42 5.50
CA ALA A 43 -2.03 -24.38 4.44
C ALA A 43 -2.88 -24.21 3.16
N GLU A 44 -4.17 -23.91 3.31
CA GLU A 44 -5.09 -23.71 2.19
C GLU A 44 -4.80 -22.42 1.39
N GLU A 45 -4.02 -21.50 1.94
CA GLU A 45 -3.61 -20.27 1.25
C GLU A 45 -2.20 -20.35 0.68
N GLN A 46 -1.47 -21.44 0.93
CA GLN A 46 -0.12 -21.65 0.39
C GLN A 46 -0.17 -22.16 -1.05
N LEU A 47 -0.61 -21.30 -1.95
CA LEU A 47 -0.84 -21.62 -3.35
C LEU A 47 0.41 -21.43 -4.19
N PHE A 48 0.48 -22.21 -5.31
CA PHE A 48 1.46 -21.94 -6.35
C PHE A 48 0.89 -20.92 -7.32
N VAL A 49 1.68 -19.89 -7.63
CA VAL A 49 1.29 -18.81 -8.53
C VAL A 49 2.38 -18.63 -9.59
N LYS A 50 2.00 -18.12 -10.75
CA LYS A 50 2.97 -17.76 -11.78
C LYS A 50 3.81 -16.59 -11.29
N ARG A 51 5.13 -16.68 -11.46
CA ARG A 51 6.02 -15.56 -11.17
C ARG A 51 5.67 -14.38 -12.08
N THR A 52 5.67 -13.18 -11.53
CA THR A 52 5.43 -11.96 -12.31
C THR A 52 6.51 -11.72 -13.36
N SER A 53 7.69 -12.31 -13.18
CA SER A 53 8.76 -12.32 -14.18
C SER A 53 8.46 -13.20 -15.40
N GLY A 54 7.39 -14.01 -15.36
CA GLY A 54 7.01 -14.93 -16.41
C GLY A 54 7.76 -16.27 -16.40
N LYS A 55 8.65 -16.50 -15.44
CA LYS A 55 9.47 -17.71 -15.36
C LYS A 55 9.06 -18.60 -14.19
N GLY A 56 8.30 -19.67 -14.49
CA GLY A 56 7.99 -20.72 -13.53
C GLY A 56 6.96 -20.32 -12.49
N LEU A 57 6.79 -21.20 -11.51
CA LEU A 57 5.84 -21.05 -10.42
C LEU A 57 6.56 -20.71 -9.12
N ARG A 58 5.85 -20.03 -8.24
CA ARG A 58 6.31 -19.71 -6.89
C ARG A 58 5.23 -20.14 -5.89
N LYS A 59 5.66 -20.77 -4.80
CA LYS A 59 4.75 -21.09 -3.71
C LYS A 59 4.66 -19.90 -2.74
N LEU A 60 3.46 -19.48 -2.42
CA LEU A 60 3.21 -18.46 -1.40
C LEU A 60 3.21 -19.15 -0.05
N GLN A 61 4.26 -18.95 0.76
CA GLN A 61 4.42 -19.64 2.05
C GLN A 61 4.03 -18.77 3.24
N ASN A 62 4.22 -17.46 3.14
CA ASN A 62 3.98 -16.54 4.24
C ASN A 62 3.22 -15.29 3.76
N TYR A 63 2.80 -14.46 4.71
CA TYR A 63 2.05 -13.25 4.40
C TYR A 63 2.87 -12.26 3.55
N GLY A 64 4.16 -12.16 3.79
CA GLY A 64 5.04 -11.33 2.97
C GLY A 64 5.02 -11.73 1.51
N HIS A 65 5.09 -13.03 1.22
CA HIS A 65 4.96 -13.55 -0.16
C HIS A 65 3.61 -13.19 -0.78
N LYS A 66 2.53 -13.33 -0.01
CA LYS A 66 1.18 -12.99 -0.46
C LYS A 66 1.07 -11.52 -0.85
N TRP A 67 1.53 -10.62 0.01
CA TRP A 67 1.43 -9.18 -0.25
C TRP A 67 2.40 -8.71 -1.34
N ALA A 68 3.60 -9.28 -1.41
CA ALA A 68 4.54 -8.98 -2.48
C ALA A 68 4.01 -9.41 -3.85
N HIS A 69 3.39 -10.60 -3.91
CA HIS A 69 2.76 -11.09 -5.13
C HIS A 69 1.58 -10.20 -5.53
N PHE A 70 0.75 -9.83 -4.57
CA PHE A 70 -0.39 -8.91 -4.79
C PHE A 70 0.10 -7.59 -5.39
N GLN A 71 1.13 -6.98 -4.82
CA GLN A 71 1.68 -5.72 -5.31
C GLN A 71 2.21 -5.85 -6.74
N ALA A 72 2.99 -6.89 -7.01
CA ALA A 72 3.57 -7.11 -8.34
C ALA A 72 2.51 -7.44 -9.39
N GLN A 73 1.54 -8.26 -9.03
CA GLN A 73 0.47 -8.71 -9.94
C GLN A 73 -0.45 -7.57 -10.35
N TYR A 74 -0.88 -6.74 -9.40
CA TYR A 74 -1.88 -5.69 -9.67
C TYR A 74 -1.28 -4.33 -10.01
N PHE A 75 -0.05 -4.05 -9.57
CA PHE A 75 0.55 -2.72 -9.74
C PHE A 75 1.86 -2.75 -10.52
N GLY A 76 2.41 -3.93 -10.79
CA GLY A 76 3.62 -4.07 -11.58
C GLY A 76 4.89 -3.55 -10.94
N VAL A 77 4.89 -3.36 -9.61
CA VAL A 77 6.03 -2.83 -8.86
C VAL A 77 6.34 -3.71 -7.66
N ASN A 78 7.58 -3.69 -7.21
CA ASN A 78 8.03 -4.43 -6.03
C ASN A 78 8.81 -3.56 -5.05
N SER A 79 8.74 -2.24 -5.21
CA SER A 79 9.45 -1.28 -4.37
C SER A 79 8.64 -0.90 -3.12
N GLN A 80 9.34 -0.40 -2.09
CA GLN A 80 8.77 0.06 -0.83
C GLN A 80 9.42 1.36 -0.38
N PRO A 81 8.66 2.24 0.27
CA PRO A 81 7.22 2.15 0.52
C PRO A 81 6.39 2.29 -0.76
N PHE A 82 5.16 1.83 -0.70
CA PHE A 82 4.21 1.97 -1.81
C PHE A 82 2.85 2.32 -1.20
N TYR A 83 2.30 3.45 -1.59
CA TYR A 83 1.05 3.96 -1.04
C TYR A 83 -0.02 4.02 -2.12
N LEU A 84 -1.21 3.54 -1.79
CA LEU A 84 -2.36 3.68 -2.65
C LEU A 84 -3.60 3.98 -1.82
N ILE A 85 -4.55 4.66 -2.42
CA ILE A 85 -5.81 5.02 -1.80
C ILE A 85 -6.92 4.28 -2.55
N MET A 86 -7.73 3.54 -1.82
CA MET A 86 -8.82 2.74 -2.37
C MET A 86 -10.15 3.17 -1.81
N ASP A 87 -11.19 3.06 -2.64
CA ASP A 87 -12.57 3.12 -2.17
C ASP A 87 -12.87 1.82 -1.40
N PRO A 88 -13.28 1.89 -0.12
CA PRO A 88 -13.56 0.69 0.66
C PRO A 88 -14.78 -0.10 0.20
N ASN A 89 -15.63 0.49 -0.63
CA ASN A 89 -16.85 -0.16 -1.11
C ASN A 89 -16.60 -1.09 -2.30
N ASN A 90 -15.62 -0.80 -3.14
CA ASN A 90 -15.37 -1.55 -4.37
C ASN A 90 -13.89 -1.85 -4.62
N TYR A 91 -13.00 -1.43 -3.74
CA TYR A 91 -11.54 -1.62 -3.83
C TYR A 91 -10.90 -1.00 -5.08
N GLN A 92 -11.56 -0.02 -5.68
CA GLN A 92 -10.99 0.74 -6.80
C GLN A 92 -9.98 1.75 -6.27
N THR A 93 -8.85 1.90 -6.99
CA THR A 93 -7.88 2.96 -6.67
C THR A 93 -8.48 4.32 -7.02
N LEU A 94 -8.28 5.29 -6.16
CA LEU A 94 -8.86 6.62 -6.31
C LEU A 94 -7.94 7.62 -7.00
N ASN A 95 -6.64 7.36 -6.96
CA ASN A 95 -5.64 8.18 -7.64
C ASN A 95 -4.40 7.33 -7.96
N ALA A 96 -3.44 7.92 -8.66
CA ALA A 96 -2.18 7.24 -8.97
C ALA A 96 -1.40 6.91 -7.70
N PRO A 97 -0.97 5.65 -7.49
CA PRO A 97 -0.14 5.29 -6.35
C PRO A 97 1.20 6.02 -6.35
N VAL A 98 1.78 6.18 -5.17
CA VAL A 98 3.09 6.82 -5.02
C VAL A 98 4.02 5.93 -4.19
N GLY A 99 5.33 6.11 -4.39
CA GLY A 99 6.35 5.45 -3.58
C GLY A 99 6.84 6.33 -2.45
N TYR A 100 8.17 6.33 -2.24
CA TYR A 100 8.80 7.17 -1.23
C TYR A 100 8.63 8.65 -1.59
N LEU A 101 7.97 9.40 -0.72
CA LEU A 101 7.59 10.79 -0.96
C LEU A 101 7.91 11.62 0.28
N PRO A 102 9.21 11.98 0.49
CA PRO A 102 9.64 12.61 1.74
C PRO A 102 9.27 14.09 1.88
N ASP A 103 8.56 14.66 0.93
CA ASP A 103 8.06 16.04 1.00
C ASP A 103 6.63 16.03 1.56
N ALA A 104 6.43 16.75 2.68
CA ALA A 104 5.13 16.79 3.35
C ALA A 104 4.02 17.35 2.45
N ASN A 105 4.31 18.38 1.68
CA ASN A 105 3.31 19.02 0.82
C ASN A 105 2.89 18.09 -0.32
N GLU A 106 3.84 17.37 -0.91
CA GLU A 106 3.54 16.39 -1.95
C GLU A 106 2.71 15.22 -1.40
N TYR A 107 3.04 14.76 -0.20
CA TYR A 107 2.29 13.68 0.44
C TYR A 107 0.86 14.11 0.79
N ILE A 108 0.69 15.32 1.31
CA ILE A 108 -0.63 15.92 1.58
C ILE A 108 -1.43 16.02 0.28
N SER A 109 -0.81 16.49 -0.81
CA SER A 109 -1.47 16.56 -2.11
C SER A 109 -1.94 15.21 -2.61
N PHE A 110 -1.14 14.17 -2.42
CA PHE A 110 -1.52 12.80 -2.73
C PHE A 110 -2.76 12.36 -1.93
N LEU A 111 -2.76 12.59 -0.63
CA LEU A 111 -3.89 12.24 0.25
C LEU A 111 -5.15 13.02 -0.11
N GLU A 112 -5.03 14.31 -0.30
CA GLU A 112 -6.16 15.18 -0.66
C GLU A 112 -6.75 14.83 -2.02
N CYS A 113 -5.92 14.50 -3.00
CA CYS A 113 -6.36 14.09 -4.33
C CYS A 113 -7.25 12.84 -4.25
N GLY A 114 -6.82 11.83 -3.52
CA GLY A 114 -7.60 10.60 -3.33
C GLY A 114 -8.90 10.87 -2.59
N LEU A 115 -8.86 11.72 -1.56
CA LEU A 115 -10.03 12.08 -0.77
C LEU A 115 -11.08 12.86 -1.60
N LEU A 116 -10.63 13.80 -2.43
CA LEU A 116 -11.50 14.56 -3.32
C LEU A 116 -12.18 13.64 -4.34
N GLU A 117 -11.45 12.70 -4.91
CA GLU A 117 -12.03 11.73 -5.85
C GLU A 117 -13.09 10.88 -5.17
N PHE A 118 -12.83 10.43 -3.95
CA PHE A 118 -13.79 9.65 -3.17
C PHE A 118 -15.08 10.45 -2.92
N LYS A 119 -14.96 11.70 -2.51
CA LYS A 119 -16.11 12.58 -2.27
C LYS A 119 -16.89 12.86 -3.56
N SER A 120 -16.20 13.02 -4.67
CA SER A 120 -16.81 13.22 -5.99
C SER A 120 -17.67 12.03 -6.39
N ILE A 121 -17.18 10.80 -6.19
CA ILE A 121 -17.92 9.57 -6.48
C ILE A 121 -19.17 9.46 -5.62
N LYS A 122 -19.07 9.81 -4.34
CA LYS A 122 -20.22 9.75 -3.40
C LYS A 122 -21.33 10.74 -3.73
N GLN A 123 -21.01 11.83 -4.42
CA GLN A 123 -21.99 12.84 -4.78
C GLN A 123 -22.75 12.51 -6.07
N LYS A 124 -22.33 11.48 -6.77
CA LYS A 124 -23.03 10.97 -7.95
C LYS A 124 -24.13 9.97 -7.49
#